data_1d8fd275bd5f97da4bba3c861d286990
#
_entry.id   1d8fd275bd5f97da4bba3c861d286990
#
_cell.length_a   1.000
_cell.length_b   1.000
_cell.length_c   1.000
_cell.angle_alpha   90.00
_cell.angle_beta   90.00
_cell.angle_gamma   90.00
#
_symmetry.space_group_name_H-M   'P 1'
#
loop_
_entity.id
_entity.type
_entity.pdbx_description
1 polymer ?
#
loop_
_entity_poly.entity_id
_entity_poly.type
_entity_poly.pdbx_seq_one_letter_code
_entity_poly.pdbx_strand_id
1 'polypeptide(L)'
;MERTRAWANDPVLARLMDRARAVSEEEHERWFSALHEQTDSVYFAIETRRDERHVGNVWLRAVDGRHRKAELRIVIGEHDFLGRGVGTEAISLICSYAFERLSLHKVYAYVLAINPRARRAFEKAGFVLEGTLKEDRLVDGQYIDVYLLGRLRET
;
A
#
# COMPACT_ATOMS: atom_id res chain seq x y z
N MET A 1 11.44 -6.71 -11.09
CA MET A 1 12.32 -5.85 -10.28
C MET A 1 12.53 -4.46 -10.89
N GLU A 2 12.86 -4.35 -12.16
CA GLU A 2 13.09 -3.07 -12.87
C GLU A 2 11.88 -2.12 -12.83
N ARG A 3 10.66 -2.61 -13.08
CA ARG A 3 9.43 -1.81 -12.98
C ARG A 3 9.20 -1.25 -11.58
N THR A 4 9.40 -2.05 -10.55
CA THR A 4 9.24 -1.60 -9.15
C THR A 4 10.21 -0.46 -8.83
N ARG A 5 11.44 -0.51 -9.34
CA ARG A 5 12.39 0.59 -9.20
C ARG A 5 11.96 1.84 -9.97
N ALA A 6 11.46 1.67 -11.20
CA ALA A 6 10.93 2.79 -11.99
C ALA A 6 9.78 3.49 -11.28
N TRP A 7 8.86 2.74 -10.68
CA TRP A 7 7.76 3.31 -9.88
C TRP A 7 8.25 3.99 -8.60
N ALA A 8 9.25 3.42 -7.94
CA ALA A 8 9.86 4.05 -6.76
C ALA A 8 10.48 5.43 -7.07
N ASN A 9 10.90 5.64 -8.32
CA ASN A 9 11.52 6.88 -8.81
C ASN A 9 10.57 7.76 -9.61
N ASP A 10 9.30 7.37 -9.79
CA ASP A 10 8.28 8.22 -10.40
C ASP A 10 7.95 9.39 -9.46
N PRO A 11 8.11 10.66 -9.89
CA PRO A 11 7.91 11.82 -9.00
C PRO A 11 6.49 11.92 -8.44
N VAL A 12 5.47 11.56 -9.21
CA VAL A 12 4.07 11.58 -8.76
C VAL A 12 3.83 10.51 -7.72
N LEU A 13 4.26 9.28 -7.98
CA LEU A 13 4.12 8.17 -7.03
C LEU A 13 4.96 8.40 -5.77
N ALA A 14 6.17 8.91 -5.90
CA ALA A 14 7.05 9.23 -4.77
C ALA A 14 6.38 10.24 -3.82
N ARG A 15 5.77 11.29 -4.37
CA ARG A 15 5.03 12.28 -3.58
C ARG A 15 3.86 11.67 -2.83
N LEU A 16 3.06 10.84 -3.50
CA LEU A 16 1.89 10.18 -2.90
C LEU A 16 2.26 9.08 -1.90
N MET A 17 3.47 8.54 -2.01
CA MET A 17 4.03 7.53 -1.10
C MET A 17 4.92 8.12 -0.01
N ASP A 18 5.02 9.44 0.08
CA ASP A 18 5.87 10.15 1.04
C ASP A 18 7.36 9.76 0.94
N ARG A 19 7.89 9.68 -0.26
CA ARG A 19 9.31 9.42 -0.50
C ARG A 19 10.06 10.70 -0.74
N ALA A 20 11.11 10.91 0.05
CA ALA A 20 11.90 12.14 0.02
C ALA A 20 12.93 12.21 -1.11
N ARG A 21 13.38 11.07 -1.65
CA ARG A 21 14.44 11.01 -2.66
C ARG A 21 14.32 9.81 -3.58
N ALA A 22 15.03 9.89 -4.71
CA ALA A 22 15.17 8.76 -5.63
C ALA A 22 15.90 7.58 -4.97
N VAL A 23 15.53 6.38 -5.38
CA VAL A 23 16.13 5.12 -4.93
C VAL A 23 17.14 4.66 -5.94
N SER A 24 18.39 4.43 -5.51
CA SER A 24 19.43 3.89 -6.37
C SER A 24 19.19 2.42 -6.70
N GLU A 25 19.87 1.92 -7.73
CA GLU A 25 19.79 0.50 -8.09
C GLU A 25 20.23 -0.41 -6.95
N GLU A 26 21.36 -0.07 -6.32
CA GLU A 26 21.90 -0.83 -5.19
C GLU A 26 20.98 -0.83 -3.96
N GLU A 27 20.35 0.31 -3.66
CA GLU A 27 19.37 0.40 -2.57
C GLU A 27 18.15 -0.44 -2.87
N HIS A 28 17.66 -0.43 -4.11
CA HIS A 28 16.51 -1.22 -4.53
C HIS A 28 16.82 -2.73 -4.49
N GLU A 29 17.99 -3.15 -4.93
CA GLU A 29 18.43 -4.55 -4.87
C GLU A 29 18.57 -5.03 -3.43
N ARG A 30 19.15 -4.23 -2.55
CA ARG A 30 19.24 -4.54 -1.12
C ARG A 30 17.87 -4.69 -0.48
N TRP A 31 16.96 -3.77 -0.78
CA TRP A 31 15.58 -3.85 -0.32
C TRP A 31 14.90 -5.14 -0.82
N PHE A 32 15.02 -5.44 -2.11
CA PHE A 32 14.40 -6.62 -2.71
C PHE A 32 14.94 -7.92 -2.09
N SER A 33 16.24 -8.01 -1.88
CA SER A 33 16.88 -9.18 -1.24
C SER A 33 16.42 -9.33 0.21
N ALA A 34 16.27 -8.22 0.95
CA ALA A 34 15.82 -8.23 2.34
C ALA A 34 14.34 -8.61 2.51
N LEU A 35 13.51 -8.55 1.46
CA LEU A 35 12.09 -8.94 1.54
C LEU A 35 11.91 -10.39 2.02
N HIS A 36 12.81 -11.28 1.62
CA HIS A 36 12.74 -12.70 2.00
C HIS A 36 13.13 -12.95 3.46
N GLU A 37 13.81 -12.02 4.08
CA GLU A 37 14.25 -12.13 5.47
C GLU A 37 13.25 -11.53 6.47
N GLN A 38 12.28 -10.76 5.98
CA GLN A 38 11.26 -10.12 6.82
C GLN A 38 10.19 -11.14 7.23
N THR A 39 10.02 -11.32 8.53
CA THR A 39 9.05 -12.26 9.11
C THR A 39 7.70 -11.61 9.44
N ASP A 40 7.64 -10.28 9.47
CA ASP A 40 6.46 -9.48 9.80
C ASP A 40 5.80 -8.80 8.58
N SER A 41 6.18 -9.22 7.37
CA SER A 41 5.70 -8.62 6.13
C SER A 41 5.40 -9.68 5.08
N VAL A 42 4.39 -9.42 4.25
CA VAL A 42 4.00 -10.28 3.12
C VAL A 42 3.78 -9.40 1.89
N TYR A 43 4.43 -9.72 0.78
CA TYR A 43 4.43 -8.94 -0.44
C TYR A 43 3.81 -9.70 -1.60
N PHE A 44 2.99 -9.00 -2.40
CA PHE A 44 2.40 -9.53 -3.62
C PHE A 44 2.55 -8.56 -4.78
N ALA A 45 2.86 -9.09 -5.96
CA ALA A 45 2.72 -8.38 -7.21
C ALA A 45 1.25 -8.34 -7.64
N ILE A 46 0.82 -7.23 -8.20
CA ILE A 46 -0.50 -7.09 -8.83
C ILE A 46 -0.33 -7.29 -10.32
N GLU A 47 -0.96 -8.32 -10.86
CA GLU A 47 -0.93 -8.65 -12.28
C GLU A 47 -2.34 -8.63 -12.86
N THR A 48 -2.47 -8.16 -14.09
CA THR A 48 -3.73 -8.22 -14.83
C THR A 48 -4.00 -9.65 -15.30
N ARG A 49 -5.25 -10.11 -15.20
CA ARG A 49 -5.61 -11.48 -15.64
C ARG A 49 -5.50 -11.67 -17.15
N ARG A 50 -5.74 -10.61 -17.91
CA ARG A 50 -5.83 -10.69 -19.37
C ARG A 50 -4.50 -10.94 -20.05
N ASP A 51 -3.47 -10.22 -19.63
CA ASP A 51 -2.16 -10.19 -20.28
C ASP A 51 -0.99 -10.41 -19.30
N GLU A 52 -1.30 -10.81 -18.07
CA GLU A 52 -0.33 -11.10 -17.00
C GLU A 52 0.68 -9.95 -16.79
N ARG A 53 0.22 -8.72 -17.04
CA ARG A 53 1.06 -7.53 -16.90
C ARG A 53 1.17 -7.11 -15.44
N HIS A 54 2.38 -7.00 -14.96
CA HIS A 54 2.67 -6.47 -13.63
C HIS A 54 2.39 -4.95 -13.59
N VAL A 55 1.41 -4.52 -12.82
CA VAL A 55 0.90 -3.13 -12.80
C VAL A 55 1.02 -2.46 -11.43
N GLY A 56 1.36 -3.19 -10.40
CA GLY A 56 1.51 -2.66 -9.06
C GLY A 56 2.02 -3.68 -8.06
N ASN A 57 2.14 -3.24 -6.82
CA ASN A 57 2.48 -4.08 -5.68
C ASN A 57 1.56 -3.77 -4.51
N VAL A 58 1.24 -4.79 -3.72
CA VAL A 58 0.47 -4.67 -2.50
C VAL A 58 1.13 -5.52 -1.42
N TRP A 59 1.20 -5.02 -0.21
CA TRP A 59 1.82 -5.75 0.90
C TRP A 59 1.21 -5.43 2.24
N LEU A 60 1.36 -6.39 3.14
CA LEU A 60 1.11 -6.23 4.56
C LEU A 60 2.46 -6.06 5.27
N ARG A 61 2.54 -5.12 6.18
CA ARG A 61 3.72 -4.91 7.03
C ARG A 61 3.32 -4.80 8.48
N ALA A 62 4.30 -4.87 9.36
CA ALA A 62 4.07 -4.82 10.80
C ALA A 62 2.97 -5.81 11.23
N VAL A 63 3.02 -7.02 10.69
CA VAL A 63 2.08 -8.09 11.04
C VAL A 63 2.28 -8.43 12.52
N ASP A 64 1.28 -8.14 13.30
CA ASP A 64 1.27 -8.35 14.76
C ASP A 64 0.37 -9.53 15.08
N GLY A 65 0.99 -10.66 15.38
CA GLY A 65 0.26 -11.89 15.72
C GLY A 65 -0.43 -11.84 17.09
N ARG A 66 0.03 -10.99 18.00
CA ARG A 66 -0.58 -10.79 19.31
C ARG A 66 -1.87 -9.99 19.21
N HIS A 67 -1.82 -8.84 18.53
CA HIS A 67 -2.97 -7.97 18.38
C HIS A 67 -3.78 -8.29 17.11
N ARG A 68 -3.29 -9.22 16.30
CA ARG A 68 -3.94 -9.75 15.08
C ARG A 68 -4.29 -8.65 14.11
N LYS A 69 -3.32 -7.79 13.79
CA LYS A 69 -3.46 -6.66 12.86
C LYS A 69 -2.24 -6.50 11.97
N ALA A 70 -2.40 -5.82 10.85
CA ALA A 70 -1.31 -5.43 9.96
C ALA A 70 -1.63 -4.14 9.23
N GLU A 71 -0.59 -3.42 8.83
CA GLU A 71 -0.69 -2.26 7.94
C GLU A 71 -0.67 -2.73 6.48
N LEU A 72 -1.61 -2.24 5.68
CA LEU A 72 -1.65 -2.46 4.24
C LEU A 72 -1.06 -1.29 3.51
N ARG A 73 -0.18 -1.58 2.56
CA ARG A 73 0.36 -0.61 1.60
C ARG A 73 0.15 -1.12 0.18
N ILE A 74 -0.09 -0.18 -0.73
CA ILE A 74 -0.35 -0.49 -2.14
C ILE A 74 0.22 0.61 -3.02
N VAL A 75 0.74 0.21 -4.17
CA VAL A 75 1.09 1.10 -5.26
C VAL A 75 0.60 0.52 -6.59
N ILE A 76 -0.14 1.31 -7.35
CA ILE A 76 -0.41 1.05 -8.76
C ILE A 76 0.58 1.88 -9.54
N GLY A 77 1.57 1.23 -10.15
CA GLY A 77 2.68 1.90 -10.80
C GLY A 77 2.40 2.33 -12.23
N GLU A 78 1.47 1.66 -12.89
CA GLU A 78 1.11 1.93 -14.27
C GLU A 78 -0.03 2.95 -14.34
N HIS A 79 0.24 4.14 -14.86
CA HIS A 79 -0.71 5.26 -14.88
C HIS A 79 -2.02 4.96 -15.63
N ASP A 80 -1.97 4.15 -16.68
CA ASP A 80 -3.15 3.74 -17.46
C ASP A 80 -4.11 2.80 -16.70
N PHE A 81 -3.68 2.23 -15.59
CA PHE A 81 -4.51 1.41 -14.69
C PHE A 81 -5.09 2.17 -13.49
N LEU A 82 -4.72 3.44 -13.32
CA LEU A 82 -5.29 4.27 -12.26
C LEU A 82 -6.76 4.60 -12.55
N GLY A 83 -7.60 4.54 -11.51
CA GLY A 83 -9.02 4.84 -11.62
C GLY A 83 -9.89 3.75 -12.26
N ARG A 84 -9.35 2.54 -12.50
CA ARG A 84 -10.07 1.41 -13.11
C ARG A 84 -10.51 0.33 -12.11
N GLY A 85 -10.46 0.62 -10.83
CA GLY A 85 -10.84 -0.34 -9.79
C GLY A 85 -9.79 -1.39 -9.45
N VAL A 86 -8.62 -1.37 -10.07
CA VAL A 86 -7.52 -2.31 -9.80
C VAL A 86 -7.06 -2.21 -8.34
N GLY A 87 -6.88 -1.00 -7.82
CA GLY A 87 -6.50 -0.79 -6.43
C GLY A 87 -7.54 -1.33 -5.45
N THR A 88 -8.81 -1.07 -5.69
CA THR A 88 -9.93 -1.57 -4.86
C THR A 88 -9.96 -3.10 -4.83
N GLU A 89 -9.81 -3.74 -5.99
CA GLU A 89 -9.79 -5.20 -6.09
C GLU A 89 -8.58 -5.80 -5.38
N ALA A 90 -7.39 -5.25 -5.58
CA ALA A 90 -6.17 -5.71 -4.92
C ALA A 90 -6.25 -5.56 -3.39
N ILE A 91 -6.77 -4.44 -2.89
CA ILE A 91 -7.01 -4.23 -1.46
C ILE A 91 -7.97 -5.29 -0.91
N SER A 92 -9.06 -5.57 -1.61
CA SER A 92 -10.03 -6.58 -1.19
C SER A 92 -9.42 -7.97 -1.14
N LEU A 93 -8.62 -8.34 -2.13
CA LEU A 93 -7.95 -9.66 -2.20
C LEU A 93 -6.95 -9.85 -1.07
N ILE A 94 -6.11 -8.84 -0.78
CA ILE A 94 -5.13 -8.97 0.31
C ILE A 94 -5.80 -8.95 1.68
N CYS A 95 -6.92 -8.25 1.85
CA CYS A 95 -7.72 -8.32 3.07
C CYS A 95 -8.29 -9.72 3.28
N SER A 96 -8.82 -10.37 2.25
CA SER A 96 -9.26 -11.76 2.34
C SER A 96 -8.12 -12.69 2.76
N TYR A 97 -6.95 -12.53 2.16
CA TYR A 97 -5.75 -13.26 2.56
C TYR A 97 -5.39 -13.02 4.03
N ALA A 98 -5.39 -11.77 4.48
CA ALA A 98 -5.08 -11.40 5.86
C ALA A 98 -6.04 -12.04 6.87
N PHE A 99 -7.33 -12.03 6.56
CA PHE A 99 -8.36 -12.57 7.45
C PHE A 99 -8.43 -14.09 7.43
N GLU A 100 -8.30 -14.71 6.27
CA GLU A 100 -8.47 -16.16 6.10
C GLU A 100 -7.18 -16.95 6.32
N ARG A 101 -6.05 -16.46 5.80
CA ARG A 101 -4.77 -17.17 5.87
C ARG A 101 -3.92 -16.78 7.07
N LEU A 102 -3.89 -15.50 7.42
CA LEU A 102 -3.12 -15.02 8.55
C LEU A 102 -3.94 -14.92 9.84
N SER A 103 -5.24 -15.18 9.78
CA SER A 103 -6.15 -15.10 10.92
C SER A 103 -6.13 -13.73 11.62
N LEU A 104 -5.89 -12.67 10.86
CA LEU A 104 -5.90 -11.32 11.40
C LEU A 104 -7.34 -10.87 11.72
N HIS A 105 -7.47 -9.96 12.66
CA HIS A 105 -8.73 -9.33 13.04
C HIS A 105 -8.92 -7.98 12.36
N LYS A 106 -7.82 -7.26 12.10
CA LYS A 106 -7.85 -5.89 11.57
C LYS A 106 -6.74 -5.67 10.54
N VAL A 107 -7.11 -4.97 9.47
CA VAL A 107 -6.15 -4.39 8.51
C VAL A 107 -6.34 -2.88 8.53
N TYR A 108 -5.27 -2.12 8.60
CA TYR A 108 -5.31 -0.66 8.61
C TYR A 108 -4.35 -0.08 7.59
N ALA A 109 -4.56 1.18 7.23
CA ALA A 109 -3.73 1.90 6.26
C ALA A 109 -3.65 3.39 6.61
N TYR A 110 -2.51 3.98 6.29
CA TYR A 110 -2.31 5.43 6.33
C TYR A 110 -2.40 5.99 4.91
N VAL A 111 -3.20 7.01 4.72
CA VAL A 111 -3.40 7.67 3.42
C VAL A 111 -3.18 9.16 3.57
N LEU A 112 -2.26 9.72 2.78
CA LEU A 112 -2.04 11.17 2.75
C LEU A 112 -3.30 11.90 2.25
N ALA A 113 -3.64 13.02 2.87
CA ALA A 113 -4.79 13.82 2.48
C ALA A 113 -4.75 14.29 1.02
N ILE A 114 -3.55 14.39 0.45
CA ILE A 114 -3.33 14.74 -0.95
C ILE A 114 -3.56 13.58 -1.93
N ASN A 115 -3.95 12.40 -1.44
CA ASN A 115 -4.21 11.21 -2.25
C ASN A 115 -5.68 10.74 -2.14
N PRO A 116 -6.64 11.52 -2.66
CA PRO A 116 -8.07 11.17 -2.57
C PRO A 116 -8.43 9.88 -3.34
N ARG A 117 -7.65 9.53 -4.36
CA ARG A 117 -7.83 8.29 -5.11
C ARG A 117 -7.61 7.06 -4.24
N ALA A 118 -6.51 7.03 -3.49
CA ALA A 118 -6.23 5.94 -2.57
C ALA A 118 -7.31 5.85 -1.48
N ARG A 119 -7.71 6.97 -0.90
CA ARG A 119 -8.79 7.00 0.08
C ARG A 119 -10.07 6.35 -0.45
N ARG A 120 -10.50 6.75 -1.65
CA ARG A 120 -11.69 6.15 -2.29
C ARG A 120 -11.56 4.65 -2.53
N ALA A 121 -10.37 4.19 -2.95
CA ALA A 121 -10.12 2.77 -3.17
C ALA A 121 -10.24 1.97 -1.87
N PHE A 122 -9.68 2.46 -0.77
CA PHE A 122 -9.83 1.84 0.56
C PHE A 122 -11.26 1.84 1.04
N GLU A 123 -11.97 2.96 0.93
CA GLU A 123 -13.38 3.07 1.34
C GLU A 123 -14.27 2.10 0.55
N LYS A 124 -14.08 1.98 -0.77
CA LYS A 124 -14.79 1.01 -1.61
C LYS A 124 -14.47 -0.44 -1.24
N ALA A 125 -13.29 -0.70 -0.71
CA ALA A 125 -12.88 -2.01 -0.21
C ALA A 125 -13.33 -2.28 1.25
N GLY A 126 -14.18 -1.43 1.81
CA GLY A 126 -14.78 -1.62 3.12
C GLY A 126 -14.01 -1.02 4.29
N PHE A 127 -13.01 -0.21 4.05
CA PHE A 127 -12.31 0.53 5.09
C PHE A 127 -13.14 1.74 5.54
N VAL A 128 -13.04 2.07 6.82
CA VAL A 128 -13.65 3.26 7.39
C VAL A 128 -12.59 4.17 8.00
N LEU A 129 -12.84 5.49 7.98
CA LEU A 129 -11.97 6.46 8.62
C LEU A 129 -12.02 6.29 10.14
N GLU A 130 -10.88 6.06 10.76
CA GLU A 130 -10.75 5.92 12.21
C GLU A 130 -10.15 7.16 12.87
N GLY A 131 -9.40 7.94 12.13
CA GLY A 131 -8.80 9.16 12.64
C GLY A 131 -8.07 9.96 11.57
N THR A 132 -7.73 11.19 11.95
CA THR A 132 -6.94 12.09 11.14
C THR A 132 -5.74 12.58 11.96
N LEU A 133 -4.54 12.29 11.49
CA LEU A 133 -3.30 12.79 12.07
C LEU A 133 -3.03 14.15 11.45
N LYS A 134 -3.19 15.21 12.24
CA LYS A 134 -3.06 16.59 11.75
C LYS A 134 -1.62 16.94 11.47
N GLU A 135 -1.36 17.44 10.25
CA GLU A 135 -0.05 17.94 9.83
C GLU A 135 1.10 16.96 10.08
N ASP A 136 0.83 15.66 9.89
CA ASP A 136 1.72 14.56 10.27
C ASP A 136 2.89 14.35 9.29
N ARG A 137 2.81 14.91 8.09
CA ARG A 137 3.85 14.79 7.06
C ARG A 137 4.17 16.16 6.44
N LEU A 138 5.45 16.37 6.17
CA LEU A 138 5.92 17.50 5.39
C LEU A 138 6.19 17.05 3.95
N VAL A 139 5.40 17.54 3.00
CA VAL A 139 5.48 17.17 1.58
C VAL A 139 5.56 18.44 0.75
N ASP A 140 6.61 18.61 -0.04
CA ASP A 140 6.84 19.79 -0.88
C ASP A 140 6.70 21.13 -0.10
N GLY A 141 7.23 21.17 1.12
CA GLY A 141 7.18 22.35 1.97
C GLY A 141 5.83 22.64 2.64
N GLN A 142 4.85 21.73 2.51
CA GLN A 142 3.54 21.85 3.15
C GLN A 142 3.30 20.71 4.15
N TYR A 143 2.72 21.05 5.30
CA TYR A 143 2.27 20.07 6.26
C TYR A 143 0.95 19.46 5.83
N ILE A 144 0.91 18.14 5.74
CA ILE A 144 -0.20 17.37 5.20
C ILE A 144 -0.79 16.47 6.27
N ASP A 145 -2.12 16.43 6.36
CA ASP A 145 -2.84 15.50 7.21
C ASP A 145 -2.70 14.07 6.66
N VAL A 146 -2.74 13.11 7.57
CA VAL A 146 -2.74 11.68 7.26
C VAL A 146 -4.03 11.06 7.80
N TYR A 147 -4.76 10.37 6.96
CA TYR A 147 -5.94 9.59 7.35
C TYR A 147 -5.53 8.19 7.79
N LEU A 148 -6.05 7.77 8.92
CA LEU A 148 -5.99 6.39 9.37
C LEU A 148 -7.32 5.71 9.04
N LEU A 149 -7.25 4.69 8.20
CA LEU A 149 -8.39 3.90 7.75
C LEU A 149 -8.23 2.46 8.26
N GLY A 150 -9.32 1.81 8.61
CA GLY A 150 -9.29 0.44 9.10
C GLY A 150 -10.46 -0.40 8.60
N ARG A 151 -10.21 -1.70 8.45
CA ARG A 151 -11.21 -2.71 8.14
C ARG A 151 -11.07 -3.85 9.13
N LEU A 152 -12.20 -4.22 9.76
CA LEU A 152 -12.29 -5.35 10.66
C LEU A 152 -12.72 -6.61 9.91
N ARG A 153 -12.28 -7.76 10.41
CA ARG A 153 -12.78 -9.05 9.95
C ARG A 153 -14.27 -9.15 10.26
N GLU A 154 -15.04 -9.51 9.25
CA GLU A 154 -16.46 -9.82 9.45
C GLU A 154 -16.59 -11.15 10.20
N THR A 155 -17.52 -11.18 11.14
CA THR A 155 -17.82 -12.39 11.93
C THR A 155 -18.73 -13.34 11.16
#